data_14d7db8dc3c7a17486184235ab124ce9
#
_entry.id   14d7db8dc3c7a17486184235ab124ce9
#
_cell.length_a   1.000
_cell.length_b   1.000
_cell.length_c   1.000
_cell.angle_alpha   90.00
_cell.angle_beta   90.00
_cell.angle_gamma   90.00
#
_symmetry.space_group_name_H-M   'P 1'
#
loop_
_entity.id
_entity.type
_entity.pdbx_description
1 polymer ?
#
loop_
_entity_poly.entity_id
_entity_poly.type
_entity_poly.pdbx_seq_one_letter_code
_entity_poly.pdbx_strand_id
1 'polypeptide(L)'
;MVFALAACERAPLIPPRPVGPPGASFTPVAFDRLVGWRDDGQAVALAAFRRSCAVVAKLPGERDMGAGGIAGRVADWQPVCAAASRVASGDASARAFFEARFAAYRVMDGGNDEGLFTGYFEPELKGARKSGGRFRYPLYARPKDLPSDGTTPYLSRAEIDKGALRGKGLELLWVDDPFDAFFLHVQGSGRVVLDDGQVVRAGFAGHNNRPYTALGRVLLDRGLLPKDGVSMQSIRAWLAANPDKATATMAENARYVFFRLSEGDGPIGSQGVALIPGRSLAVDRSVMPLGAPVWLDATDPLDRSKPLRRLLVAQDTGTAIRGVVRGDVFWGPGPEAADRAGRMQERGRYYVLLPKGVDPTLARPRS
;
A
#
# COMPACT_ATOMS: atom_id res chain seq x y z
N MET A 1 65.24 9.08 36.12
CA MET A 1 63.96 8.39 36.20
C MET A 1 62.89 9.38 35.65
N VAL A 2 62.59 9.26 34.38
CA VAL A 2 61.66 10.17 33.66
C VAL A 2 60.34 9.42 33.50
N PHE A 3 59.31 9.96 34.12
CA PHE A 3 57.92 9.45 33.94
C PHE A 3 57.33 10.03 32.68
N ALA A 4 57.05 9.19 31.70
CA ALA A 4 56.27 9.57 30.50
C ALA A 4 54.79 9.53 30.85
N LEU A 5 54.10 10.64 30.78
CA LEU A 5 52.64 10.76 30.83
C LEU A 5 52.07 10.31 29.50
N ALA A 6 51.37 9.17 29.47
CA ALA A 6 50.61 8.72 28.33
C ALA A 6 49.31 9.53 28.24
N ALA A 7 49.21 10.37 27.21
CA ALA A 7 47.99 11.08 26.85
C ALA A 7 47.00 10.04 26.23
N CYS A 8 45.88 9.76 26.91
CA CYS A 8 44.76 9.05 26.31
C CYS A 8 44.08 9.96 25.24
N GLU A 9 44.39 9.74 23.98
CA GLU A 9 43.62 10.29 22.88
C GLU A 9 42.23 9.67 22.90
N ARG A 10 41.22 10.51 23.16
CA ARG A 10 39.82 10.11 22.99
C ARG A 10 39.55 9.92 21.49
N ALA A 11 39.25 8.69 21.08
CA ALA A 11 38.78 8.41 19.73
C ALA A 11 37.60 9.34 19.39
N PRO A 12 37.51 9.89 18.18
CA PRO A 12 36.38 10.74 17.78
C PRO A 12 35.10 9.90 17.84
N LEU A 13 34.09 10.43 18.53
CA LEU A 13 32.74 9.85 18.54
C LEU A 13 32.20 9.95 17.10
N ILE A 14 32.24 8.83 16.38
CA ILE A 14 31.56 8.71 15.09
C ILE A 14 30.07 8.88 15.37
N PRO A 15 29.39 9.91 14.80
CA PRO A 15 27.95 10.06 14.99
C PRO A 15 27.25 8.78 14.51
N PRO A 16 26.21 8.31 15.21
CA PRO A 16 25.49 7.12 14.80
C PRO A 16 24.95 7.31 13.39
N ARG A 17 25.16 6.32 12.51
CA ARG A 17 24.62 6.33 11.16
C ARG A 17 23.09 6.34 11.24
N PRO A 18 22.41 7.15 10.38
CA PRO A 18 20.96 7.14 10.30
C PRO A 18 20.45 5.71 10.04
N VAL A 19 19.52 5.25 10.86
CA VAL A 19 18.86 3.95 10.69
C VAL A 19 17.64 4.18 9.81
N GLY A 20 17.75 3.85 8.54
CA GLY A 20 16.68 4.00 7.56
C GLY A 20 17.22 3.78 6.16
N PRO A 21 16.34 3.72 5.13
CA PRO A 21 16.80 3.71 3.75
C PRO A 21 17.62 4.97 3.48
N PRO A 22 18.63 4.89 2.59
CA PRO A 22 19.43 6.05 2.22
C PRO A 22 18.53 7.23 1.84
N GLY A 23 18.76 8.40 2.43
CA GLY A 23 17.98 9.61 2.19
C GLY A 23 16.83 9.89 3.14
N ALA A 24 16.29 8.88 3.82
CA ALA A 24 15.17 9.10 4.75
C ALA A 24 15.60 9.86 6.00
N SER A 25 14.86 10.92 6.33
CA SER A 25 15.01 11.68 7.56
C SER A 25 13.65 12.01 8.18
N PHE A 26 13.66 12.20 9.50
CA PHE A 26 12.47 12.40 10.32
C PHE A 26 12.65 13.61 11.21
N THR A 27 11.81 14.63 11.05
CA THR A 27 11.85 15.86 11.85
C THR A 27 10.62 15.93 12.73
N PRO A 28 10.75 16.10 14.06
CA PRO A 28 9.61 16.21 14.95
C PRO A 28 8.77 17.44 14.61
N VAL A 29 7.44 17.27 14.67
CA VAL A 29 6.48 18.35 14.40
C VAL A 29 5.37 18.28 15.45
N ALA A 30 5.00 19.44 16.02
CA ALA A 30 3.89 19.51 16.94
C ALA A 30 2.54 19.37 16.19
N PHE A 31 1.52 18.79 16.84
CA PHE A 31 0.21 18.54 16.21
C PHE A 31 -0.50 19.83 15.77
N ASP A 32 -0.28 20.95 16.44
CA ASP A 32 -0.82 22.27 16.06
C ASP A 32 -0.21 22.83 14.76
N ARG A 33 0.92 22.26 14.31
CA ARG A 33 1.57 22.59 13.04
C ARG A 33 1.12 21.67 11.89
N LEU A 34 0.34 20.64 12.16
CA LEU A 34 -0.27 19.79 11.13
C LEU A 34 -1.51 20.50 10.59
N VAL A 35 -1.37 21.14 9.44
CA VAL A 35 -2.47 21.93 8.84
C VAL A 35 -3.69 21.04 8.60
N GLY A 36 -4.86 21.45 9.09
CA GLY A 36 -6.12 20.71 8.97
C GLY A 36 -6.28 19.54 9.94
N TRP A 37 -5.34 19.32 10.87
CA TRP A 37 -5.39 18.21 11.83
C TRP A 37 -6.71 18.16 12.62
N ARG A 38 -7.26 19.31 12.96
CA ARG A 38 -8.51 19.43 13.73
C ARG A 38 -9.77 19.26 12.89
N ASP A 39 -9.64 19.34 11.56
CA ASP A 39 -10.77 19.31 10.64
C ASP A 39 -11.08 17.89 10.16
N ASP A 40 -10.18 16.93 10.40
CA ASP A 40 -10.35 15.53 10.00
C ASP A 40 -11.18 14.74 11.01
N GLY A 41 -12.08 13.89 10.51
CA GLY A 41 -12.86 12.91 11.26
C GLY A 41 -12.03 11.71 11.66
N GLN A 42 -11.30 11.77 12.77
CA GLN A 42 -10.26 10.78 13.14
C GLN A 42 -10.83 9.50 13.76
N ALA A 43 -12.11 9.41 14.07
CA ALA A 43 -12.74 8.18 14.59
C ALA A 43 -12.60 7.00 13.63
N VAL A 44 -12.72 7.24 12.31
CA VAL A 44 -12.55 6.21 11.30
C VAL A 44 -11.08 5.79 11.16
N ALA A 45 -10.14 6.73 11.32
CA ALA A 45 -8.71 6.43 11.39
C ALA A 45 -8.36 5.57 12.62
N LEU A 46 -8.98 5.86 13.77
CA LEU A 46 -8.84 5.02 14.97
C LEU A 46 -9.38 3.60 14.75
N ALA A 47 -10.48 3.46 14.03
CA ALA A 47 -11.00 2.13 13.66
C ALA A 47 -9.99 1.36 12.76
N ALA A 48 -9.36 2.02 11.79
CA ALA A 48 -8.28 1.44 11.00
C ALA A 48 -7.08 1.05 11.87
N PHE A 49 -6.67 1.93 12.77
CA PHE A 49 -5.57 1.66 13.70
C PHE A 49 -5.85 0.47 14.63
N ARG A 50 -7.08 0.34 15.15
CA ARG A 50 -7.50 -0.82 15.95
C ARG A 50 -7.37 -2.14 15.19
N ARG A 51 -7.65 -2.18 13.88
CA ARG A 51 -7.40 -3.37 13.05
C ARG A 51 -5.91 -3.72 13.01
N SER A 52 -5.05 -2.73 12.85
CA SER A 52 -3.59 -2.91 12.91
C SER A 52 -3.14 -3.41 14.29
N CYS A 53 -3.71 -2.87 15.35
CA CYS A 53 -3.43 -3.29 16.73
C CYS A 53 -3.74 -4.76 16.99
N ALA A 54 -4.78 -5.31 16.36
CA ALA A 54 -5.09 -6.74 16.47
C ALA A 54 -3.99 -7.66 15.91
N VAL A 55 -3.21 -7.16 14.96
CA VAL A 55 -2.00 -7.85 14.44
C VAL A 55 -0.81 -7.60 15.36
N VAL A 56 -0.54 -6.34 15.72
CA VAL A 56 0.59 -5.95 16.57
C VAL A 56 0.57 -6.67 17.94
N ALA A 57 -0.62 -6.84 18.52
CA ALA A 57 -0.79 -7.52 19.80
C ALA A 57 -0.31 -8.99 19.81
N LYS A 58 -0.24 -9.63 18.64
CA LYS A 58 0.17 -11.04 18.47
C LYS A 58 1.65 -11.20 18.14
N LEU A 59 2.38 -10.11 17.94
CA LEU A 59 3.79 -10.15 17.57
C LEU A 59 4.67 -10.18 18.83
N PRO A 60 5.86 -10.82 18.75
CA PRO A 60 6.84 -10.78 19.84
C PRO A 60 7.28 -9.34 20.13
N GLY A 61 7.39 -9.00 21.42
CA GLY A 61 7.69 -7.64 21.88
C GLY A 61 9.04 -7.09 21.41
N GLU A 62 10.04 -7.96 21.29
CA GLU A 62 11.40 -7.64 20.84
C GLU A 62 11.51 -7.37 19.33
N ARG A 63 10.50 -7.74 18.57
CA ARG A 63 10.50 -7.54 17.11
C ARG A 63 10.52 -6.06 16.75
N ASP A 64 11.36 -5.70 15.79
CA ASP A 64 11.45 -4.36 15.26
C ASP A 64 10.17 -3.95 14.49
N MET A 65 9.74 -2.70 14.72
CA MET A 65 8.69 -2.06 13.94
C MET A 65 9.33 -1.22 12.83
N GLY A 66 9.11 -1.67 11.57
CA GLY A 66 9.74 -1.09 10.39
C GLY A 66 11.18 -1.55 10.17
N ALA A 67 11.72 -1.20 9.01
CA ALA A 67 13.08 -1.55 8.64
C ALA A 67 14.10 -0.87 9.55
N GLY A 68 15.01 -1.64 10.12
CA GLY A 68 16.04 -1.13 11.02
C GLY A 68 15.52 -0.56 12.35
N GLY A 69 14.27 -0.88 12.73
CA GLY A 69 13.69 -0.44 13.99
C GLY A 69 13.38 1.07 14.07
N ILE A 70 13.19 1.75 12.93
CA ILE A 70 12.90 3.19 12.88
C ILE A 70 11.65 3.58 13.67
N ALA A 71 10.71 2.65 13.86
CA ALA A 71 9.51 2.87 14.65
C ALA A 71 9.54 2.14 16.00
N GLY A 72 10.73 1.89 16.53
CA GLY A 72 10.89 1.18 17.78
C GLY A 72 10.66 -0.33 17.66
N ARG A 73 10.22 -0.93 18.75
CA ARG A 73 9.87 -2.35 18.83
C ARG A 73 8.37 -2.53 19.01
N VAL A 74 7.88 -3.72 18.77
CA VAL A 74 6.49 -4.10 19.04
C VAL A 74 6.09 -3.79 20.49
N ALA A 75 6.96 -3.98 21.45
CA ALA A 75 6.74 -3.64 22.86
C ALA A 75 6.40 -2.16 23.10
N ASP A 76 6.89 -1.24 22.24
CA ASP A 76 6.55 0.20 22.33
C ASP A 76 5.12 0.47 21.82
N TRP A 77 4.58 -0.37 20.95
CA TRP A 77 3.25 -0.24 20.34
C TRP A 77 2.15 -0.96 21.11
N GLN A 78 2.46 -2.07 21.78
CA GLN A 78 1.45 -2.87 22.49
C GLN A 78 0.68 -2.07 23.56
N PRO A 79 1.31 -1.21 24.40
CA PRO A 79 0.57 -0.38 25.35
C PRO A 79 -0.34 0.64 24.68
N VAL A 80 0.10 1.21 23.54
CA VAL A 80 -0.70 2.16 22.75
C VAL A 80 -1.89 1.45 22.12
N CYS A 81 -1.69 0.23 21.59
CA CYS A 81 -2.76 -0.60 21.07
C CYS A 81 -3.79 -0.99 22.15
N ALA A 82 -3.34 -1.35 23.35
CA ALA A 82 -4.21 -1.61 24.49
C ALA A 82 -5.01 -0.36 24.92
N ALA A 83 -4.42 0.82 24.82
CA ALA A 83 -5.13 2.07 25.08
C ALA A 83 -6.15 2.38 23.97
N ALA A 84 -5.82 2.13 22.70
CA ALA A 84 -6.71 2.37 21.56
C ALA A 84 -8.05 1.61 21.68
N SER A 85 -8.04 0.38 22.22
CA SER A 85 -9.26 -0.43 22.37
C SER A 85 -10.28 0.20 23.35
N ARG A 86 -9.83 1.06 24.27
CA ARG A 86 -10.65 1.68 25.33
C ARG A 86 -11.11 3.10 25.01
N VAL A 87 -10.68 3.66 23.88
CA VAL A 87 -11.05 5.03 23.49
C VAL A 87 -12.56 5.06 23.18
N ALA A 88 -13.26 6.04 23.72
CA ALA A 88 -14.67 6.26 23.43
C ALA A 88 -14.88 6.63 21.95
N SER A 89 -16.10 6.42 21.46
CA SER A 89 -16.47 6.77 20.09
C SER A 89 -16.42 8.29 19.89
N GLY A 90 -16.14 8.71 18.64
CA GLY A 90 -16.17 10.11 18.22
C GLY A 90 -14.79 10.68 17.90
N ASP A 91 -14.80 11.71 17.06
CA ASP A 91 -13.58 12.33 16.52
C ASP A 91 -12.74 13.03 17.57
N ALA A 92 -13.39 13.70 18.54
CA ALA A 92 -12.67 14.38 19.63
C ALA A 92 -11.90 13.38 20.51
N SER A 93 -12.51 12.24 20.86
CA SER A 93 -11.87 11.18 21.63
C SER A 93 -10.72 10.53 20.86
N ALA A 94 -10.92 10.27 19.57
CA ALA A 94 -9.88 9.72 18.69
C ALA A 94 -8.69 10.69 18.56
N ARG A 95 -8.95 11.98 18.35
CA ARG A 95 -7.92 13.03 18.28
C ARG A 95 -7.12 13.11 19.59
N ALA A 96 -7.80 13.21 20.71
CA ALA A 96 -7.17 13.26 22.02
C ALA A 96 -6.27 12.02 22.26
N PHE A 97 -6.70 10.84 21.82
CA PHE A 97 -5.91 9.62 21.89
C PHE A 97 -4.62 9.75 21.08
N PHE A 98 -4.69 10.17 19.81
CA PHE A 98 -3.50 10.28 18.96
C PHE A 98 -2.54 11.33 19.52
N GLU A 99 -3.03 12.51 19.92
CA GLU A 99 -2.21 13.57 20.51
C GLU A 99 -1.57 13.15 21.85
N ALA A 100 -2.27 12.36 22.65
CA ALA A 100 -1.76 11.91 23.94
C ALA A 100 -0.70 10.81 23.82
N ARG A 101 -0.82 9.92 22.82
CA ARG A 101 -0.02 8.70 22.73
C ARG A 101 1.09 8.73 21.68
N PHE A 102 1.03 9.66 20.73
CA PHE A 102 1.98 9.73 19.62
C PHE A 102 2.76 11.04 19.58
N ALA A 103 3.89 11.00 18.92
CA ALA A 103 4.63 12.15 18.41
C ALA A 103 4.61 12.10 16.89
N ALA A 104 4.44 13.24 16.23
CA ALA A 104 4.42 13.34 14.77
C ALA A 104 5.81 13.71 14.25
N TYR A 105 6.22 13.06 13.15
CA TYR A 105 7.48 13.32 12.47
C TYR A 105 7.22 13.57 11.00
N ARG A 106 7.72 14.68 10.48
CA ARG A 106 7.78 14.93 9.04
C ARG A 106 8.77 13.96 8.41
N VAL A 107 8.37 13.31 7.33
CA VAL A 107 9.22 12.39 6.58
C VAL A 107 9.79 13.12 5.37
N MET A 108 11.11 13.01 5.16
CA MET A 108 11.81 13.68 4.07
C MET A 108 12.80 12.74 3.40
N ASP A 109 13.04 12.95 2.10
CA ASP A 109 14.01 12.26 1.28
C ASP A 109 15.11 13.25 0.84
N GLY A 110 16.33 13.12 1.39
CA GLY A 110 17.43 14.03 1.09
C GLY A 110 17.13 15.51 1.37
N GLY A 111 16.23 15.80 2.36
CA GLY A 111 15.77 17.15 2.68
C GLY A 111 14.52 17.60 1.92
N ASN A 112 14.02 16.82 0.94
CA ASN A 112 12.76 17.07 0.26
C ASN A 112 11.59 16.39 1.00
N ASP A 113 10.59 17.15 1.40
CA ASP A 113 9.38 16.64 2.08
C ASP A 113 8.20 16.40 1.13
N GLU A 114 8.36 16.67 -0.16
CA GLU A 114 7.33 16.41 -1.17
C GLU A 114 7.57 15.09 -1.91
N GLY A 115 6.51 14.33 -2.05
CA GLY A 115 6.51 13.09 -2.80
C GLY A 115 5.25 12.87 -3.62
N LEU A 116 5.14 11.68 -4.19
CA LEU A 116 4.02 11.32 -5.04
C LEU A 116 3.00 10.48 -4.26
N PHE A 117 1.75 10.91 -4.30
CA PHE A 117 0.61 10.15 -3.78
C PHE A 117 -0.33 9.79 -4.90
N THR A 118 -0.66 8.50 -4.96
CA THR A 118 -1.60 7.92 -5.92
C THR A 118 -2.77 7.27 -5.19
N GLY A 119 -3.71 6.71 -5.91
CA GLY A 119 -4.84 6.01 -5.35
C GLY A 119 -5.06 4.64 -5.96
N TYR A 120 -5.63 3.73 -5.18
CA TYR A 120 -6.13 2.47 -5.66
C TYR A 120 -7.52 2.18 -5.08
N PHE A 121 -8.23 1.25 -5.69
CA PHE A 121 -9.61 0.95 -5.33
C PHE A 121 -9.86 -0.56 -5.40
N GLU A 122 -10.99 -1.01 -4.89
CA GLU A 122 -11.44 -2.39 -5.03
C GLU A 122 -12.33 -2.50 -6.29
N PRO A 123 -11.83 -3.03 -7.42
CA PRO A 123 -12.63 -3.18 -8.62
C PRO A 123 -13.77 -4.19 -8.40
N GLU A 124 -14.88 -3.97 -9.11
CA GLU A 124 -16.00 -4.87 -9.13
C GLU A 124 -16.17 -5.45 -10.54
N LEU A 125 -16.12 -6.76 -10.65
CA LEU A 125 -16.23 -7.50 -11.89
C LEU A 125 -17.51 -8.33 -11.89
N LYS A 126 -18.01 -8.67 -13.07
CA LYS A 126 -19.06 -9.68 -13.25
C LYS A 126 -18.42 -11.02 -13.53
N GLY A 127 -18.90 -12.08 -12.88
CA GLY A 127 -18.29 -13.40 -13.02
C GLY A 127 -19.24 -14.55 -12.76
N ALA A 128 -18.68 -15.75 -12.92
CA ALA A 128 -19.36 -17.01 -12.64
C ALA A 128 -18.36 -18.03 -12.07
N ARG A 129 -18.87 -19.06 -11.39
CA ARG A 129 -18.04 -20.17 -10.86
C ARG A 129 -17.59 -21.14 -11.94
N LYS A 130 -18.25 -21.17 -13.10
CA LYS A 130 -17.94 -22.03 -14.23
C LYS A 130 -17.80 -21.21 -15.49
N SER A 131 -16.96 -21.66 -16.41
CA SER A 131 -16.85 -21.06 -17.74
C SER A 131 -18.12 -21.30 -18.56
N GLY A 132 -18.53 -20.31 -19.33
CA GLY A 132 -19.69 -20.42 -20.23
C GLY A 132 -20.20 -19.07 -20.68
N GLY A 133 -20.84 -19.03 -21.85
CA GLY A 133 -21.38 -17.80 -22.43
C GLY A 133 -20.33 -16.68 -22.50
N ARG A 134 -20.57 -15.58 -21.79
CA ARG A 134 -19.66 -14.43 -21.71
C ARG A 134 -18.50 -14.64 -20.73
N PHE A 135 -18.62 -15.50 -19.73
CA PHE A 135 -17.61 -15.72 -18.70
C PHE A 135 -16.49 -16.65 -19.21
N ARG A 136 -15.44 -16.07 -19.78
CA ARG A 136 -14.37 -16.76 -20.53
C ARG A 136 -12.98 -16.55 -19.95
N TYR A 137 -12.78 -15.54 -19.08
CA TYR A 137 -11.46 -15.13 -18.59
C TYR A 137 -11.30 -15.64 -17.14
N PRO A 138 -10.41 -16.63 -16.91
CA PRO A 138 -10.25 -17.26 -15.61
C PRO A 138 -9.44 -16.39 -14.65
N LEU A 139 -9.85 -16.39 -13.39
CA LEU A 139 -9.04 -15.94 -12.26
C LEU A 139 -8.46 -17.19 -11.59
N TYR A 140 -7.14 -17.30 -11.58
CA TYR A 140 -6.45 -18.49 -11.11
C TYR A 140 -6.05 -18.42 -9.63
N ALA A 141 -6.16 -19.54 -8.92
CA ALA A 141 -5.51 -19.79 -7.66
C ALA A 141 -3.99 -19.84 -7.82
N ARG A 142 -3.27 -19.63 -6.72
CA ARG A 142 -1.81 -19.76 -6.72
C ARG A 142 -1.41 -21.21 -7.04
N PRO A 143 -0.60 -21.45 -8.08
CA PRO A 143 -0.08 -22.78 -8.39
C PRO A 143 0.80 -23.32 -7.24
N LYS A 144 0.73 -24.64 -7.00
CA LYS A 144 1.55 -25.29 -5.97
C LYS A 144 3.03 -25.32 -6.33
N ASP A 145 3.33 -25.35 -7.64
CA ASP A 145 4.67 -25.36 -8.23
C ASP A 145 5.27 -23.96 -8.43
N LEU A 146 4.56 -22.90 -8.01
CA LEU A 146 5.09 -21.55 -8.01
C LEU A 146 6.24 -21.43 -7.00
N PRO A 147 7.47 -21.06 -7.41
CA PRO A 147 8.60 -20.87 -6.51
C PRO A 147 8.27 -19.91 -5.36
N SER A 148 8.64 -20.31 -4.14
CA SER A 148 8.34 -19.55 -2.93
C SER A 148 9.41 -18.51 -2.56
N ASP A 149 10.55 -18.50 -3.27
CA ASP A 149 11.66 -17.58 -3.04
C ASP A 149 11.36 -16.12 -3.45
N GLY A 150 10.25 -15.89 -4.17
CA GLY A 150 9.84 -14.56 -4.65
C GLY A 150 10.68 -13.99 -5.80
N THR A 151 11.69 -14.72 -6.27
CA THR A 151 12.68 -14.27 -7.26
C THR A 151 12.72 -15.14 -8.51
N THR A 152 12.65 -16.47 -8.36
CA THR A 152 12.67 -17.41 -9.50
C THR A 152 11.42 -17.19 -10.36
N PRO A 153 11.57 -16.77 -11.64
CA PRO A 153 10.44 -16.48 -12.52
C PRO A 153 9.60 -17.73 -12.79
N TYR A 154 8.28 -17.57 -12.75
CA TYR A 154 7.30 -18.55 -13.22
C TYR A 154 6.80 -18.19 -14.62
N LEU A 155 5.78 -18.88 -15.11
CA LEU A 155 5.12 -18.61 -16.39
C LEU A 155 4.78 -17.12 -16.52
N SER A 156 5.06 -16.52 -17.67
CA SER A 156 4.72 -15.14 -17.99
C SER A 156 3.20 -14.98 -18.19
N ARG A 157 2.71 -13.75 -18.15
CA ARG A 157 1.32 -13.43 -18.50
C ARG A 157 0.97 -14.01 -19.89
N ALA A 158 1.82 -13.79 -20.89
CA ALA A 158 1.57 -14.26 -22.25
C ALA A 158 1.40 -15.78 -22.34
N GLU A 159 2.17 -16.56 -21.57
CA GLU A 159 2.04 -18.02 -21.51
C GLU A 159 0.76 -18.44 -20.79
N ILE A 160 0.41 -17.78 -19.69
CA ILE A 160 -0.81 -18.06 -18.92
C ILE A 160 -2.06 -17.70 -19.75
N ASP A 161 -2.07 -16.55 -20.41
CA ASP A 161 -3.17 -16.09 -21.26
C ASP A 161 -3.37 -17.01 -22.48
N LYS A 162 -2.29 -17.62 -22.98
CA LYS A 162 -2.34 -18.69 -24.00
C LYS A 162 -2.84 -20.05 -23.47
N GLY A 163 -3.08 -20.17 -22.16
CA GLY A 163 -3.70 -21.33 -21.54
C GLY A 163 -2.74 -22.31 -20.86
N ALA A 164 -1.51 -21.92 -20.53
CA ALA A 164 -0.53 -22.80 -19.85
C ALA A 164 -1.02 -23.35 -18.48
N LEU A 165 -2.02 -22.72 -17.87
CA LEU A 165 -2.65 -23.18 -16.62
C LEU A 165 -4.03 -23.80 -16.82
N ARG A 166 -4.57 -23.82 -18.05
CA ARG A 166 -5.91 -24.36 -18.33
C ARG A 166 -5.98 -25.86 -18.00
N GLY A 167 -7.08 -26.24 -17.31
CA GLY A 167 -7.34 -27.64 -16.95
C GLY A 167 -6.48 -28.18 -15.81
N LYS A 168 -5.71 -27.31 -15.11
CA LYS A 168 -4.93 -27.72 -13.94
C LYS A 168 -5.74 -27.64 -12.63
N GLY A 169 -7.04 -27.32 -12.70
CA GLY A 169 -7.91 -27.19 -11.52
C GLY A 169 -7.61 -25.97 -10.67
N LEU A 170 -7.04 -24.93 -11.27
CA LEU A 170 -6.66 -23.70 -10.60
C LEU A 170 -7.66 -22.57 -10.82
N GLU A 171 -8.67 -22.77 -11.67
CA GLU A 171 -9.67 -21.78 -11.99
C GLU A 171 -10.62 -21.58 -10.79
N LEU A 172 -10.58 -20.37 -10.18
CA LEU A 172 -11.44 -20.00 -9.05
C LEU A 172 -12.79 -19.46 -9.52
N LEU A 173 -12.73 -18.54 -10.47
CA LEU A 173 -13.84 -17.82 -11.06
C LEU A 173 -13.55 -17.53 -12.53
N TRP A 174 -14.59 -17.19 -13.27
CA TRP A 174 -14.53 -16.77 -14.66
C TRP A 174 -15.22 -15.41 -14.81
N VAL A 175 -14.53 -14.42 -15.39
CA VAL A 175 -15.08 -13.07 -15.58
C VAL A 175 -15.40 -12.82 -17.06
N ASP A 176 -16.22 -11.79 -17.33
CA ASP A 176 -16.76 -11.51 -18.66
C ASP A 176 -15.89 -10.54 -19.48
N ASP A 177 -15.00 -9.80 -18.85
CA ASP A 177 -14.19 -8.77 -19.52
C ASP A 177 -12.68 -9.00 -19.26
N PRO A 178 -11.84 -9.10 -20.31
CA PRO A 178 -10.40 -9.32 -20.18
C PRO A 178 -9.67 -8.10 -19.60
N PHE A 179 -10.19 -6.90 -19.84
CA PHE A 179 -9.58 -5.67 -19.33
C PHE A 179 -9.83 -5.54 -17.83
N ASP A 180 -11.04 -5.88 -17.35
CA ASP A 180 -11.34 -5.93 -15.92
C ASP A 180 -10.48 -6.98 -15.22
N ALA A 181 -10.29 -8.16 -15.83
CA ALA A 181 -9.35 -9.18 -15.33
C ALA A 181 -7.92 -8.62 -15.24
N PHE A 182 -7.45 -7.93 -16.27
CA PHE A 182 -6.13 -7.31 -16.29
C PHE A 182 -5.98 -6.24 -15.18
N PHE A 183 -6.95 -5.35 -15.05
CA PHE A 183 -6.91 -4.32 -14.00
C PHE A 183 -7.05 -4.91 -12.60
N LEU A 184 -7.79 -6.01 -12.41
CA LEU A 184 -7.80 -6.75 -11.16
C LEU A 184 -6.40 -7.24 -10.77
N HIS A 185 -5.60 -7.73 -11.74
CA HIS A 185 -4.21 -8.10 -11.49
C HIS A 185 -3.33 -6.90 -11.11
N VAL A 186 -3.63 -5.71 -11.63
CA VAL A 186 -2.91 -4.47 -11.27
C VAL A 186 -3.28 -4.02 -9.86
N GLN A 187 -4.58 -4.07 -9.52
CA GLN A 187 -5.09 -3.69 -8.18
C GLN A 187 -4.77 -4.74 -7.11
N GLY A 188 -4.58 -6.01 -7.50
CA GLY A 188 -4.21 -7.10 -6.62
C GLY A 188 -5.38 -7.76 -5.87
N SER A 189 -6.52 -7.12 -5.78
CA SER A 189 -7.76 -7.66 -5.19
C SER A 189 -8.99 -6.97 -5.77
N GLY A 190 -10.17 -7.61 -5.64
CA GLY A 190 -11.43 -7.03 -6.10
C GLY A 190 -12.63 -7.89 -5.73
N ARG A 191 -13.81 -7.38 -6.04
CA ARG A 191 -15.09 -8.08 -5.85
C ARG A 191 -15.58 -8.65 -7.18
N VAL A 192 -16.16 -9.83 -7.13
CA VAL A 192 -16.81 -10.45 -8.28
C VAL A 192 -18.27 -10.70 -7.93
N VAL A 193 -19.16 -10.03 -8.65
CA VAL A 193 -20.61 -10.27 -8.59
C VAL A 193 -20.89 -11.44 -9.51
N LEU A 194 -21.31 -12.56 -8.91
CA LEU A 194 -21.60 -13.80 -9.63
C LEU A 194 -22.96 -13.69 -10.35
N ASP A 195 -23.17 -14.58 -11.30
CA ASP A 195 -24.40 -14.71 -12.08
C ASP A 195 -25.64 -15.05 -11.25
N ASP A 196 -25.43 -15.62 -10.04
CA ASP A 196 -26.47 -15.86 -9.04
C ASP A 196 -26.71 -14.69 -8.08
N GLY A 197 -26.00 -13.55 -8.29
CA GLY A 197 -26.08 -12.35 -7.46
C GLY A 197 -25.20 -12.37 -6.20
N GLN A 198 -24.53 -13.49 -5.89
CA GLN A 198 -23.58 -13.52 -4.78
C GLN A 198 -22.35 -12.65 -5.08
N VAL A 199 -21.83 -12.01 -4.04
CA VAL A 199 -20.57 -11.25 -4.13
C VAL A 199 -19.46 -12.04 -3.44
N VAL A 200 -18.43 -12.37 -4.19
CA VAL A 200 -17.21 -13.00 -3.66
C VAL A 200 -16.02 -12.09 -3.87
N ARG A 201 -15.02 -12.16 -3.00
CA ARG A 201 -13.77 -11.39 -3.15
C ARG A 201 -12.66 -12.26 -3.67
N ALA A 202 -12.00 -11.77 -4.71
CA ALA A 202 -10.71 -12.29 -5.19
C ALA A 202 -9.61 -11.51 -4.49
N GLY A 203 -9.01 -12.09 -3.45
CA GLY A 203 -7.90 -11.52 -2.70
C GLY A 203 -6.56 -11.99 -3.23
N PHE A 204 -5.52 -11.18 -3.10
CA PHE A 204 -4.15 -11.51 -3.52
C PHE A 204 -3.62 -12.78 -2.84
N ALA A 205 -3.06 -13.70 -3.62
CA ALA A 205 -2.45 -14.94 -3.13
C ALA A 205 -0.98 -15.12 -3.58
N GLY A 206 -0.49 -14.23 -4.44
CA GLY A 206 0.87 -14.25 -4.94
C GLY A 206 0.96 -13.74 -6.37
N HIS A 207 2.17 -13.72 -6.91
CA HIS A 207 2.42 -13.38 -8.32
C HIS A 207 3.47 -14.31 -8.91
N ASN A 208 3.61 -14.29 -10.22
CA ASN A 208 4.50 -15.17 -11.00
C ASN A 208 5.99 -14.77 -10.94
N ASN A 209 6.44 -14.01 -9.98
CA ASN A 209 7.83 -13.56 -9.79
C ASN A 209 8.44 -12.83 -11.02
N ARG A 210 7.58 -12.32 -11.92
CA ARG A 210 8.00 -11.50 -13.07
C ARG A 210 7.92 -10.02 -12.72
N PRO A 211 8.72 -9.16 -13.39
CA PRO A 211 8.68 -7.71 -13.16
C PRO A 211 7.32 -7.12 -13.54
N TYR A 212 6.93 -6.07 -12.84
CA TYR A 212 5.77 -5.26 -13.18
C TYR A 212 6.16 -4.20 -14.20
N THR A 213 5.38 -4.11 -15.28
CA THR A 213 5.49 -3.04 -16.27
C THR A 213 4.19 -2.24 -16.27
N ALA A 214 4.28 -0.93 -16.00
CA ALA A 214 3.12 -0.04 -16.04
C ALA A 214 2.66 0.18 -17.49
N LEU A 215 1.46 -0.30 -17.83
CA LEU A 215 0.94 -0.23 -19.20
C LEU A 215 0.78 1.21 -19.69
N GLY A 216 0.41 2.13 -18.80
CA GLY A 216 0.34 3.56 -19.13
C GLY A 216 1.68 4.12 -19.61
N ARG A 217 2.80 3.67 -19.03
CA ARG A 217 4.14 4.07 -19.47
C ARG A 217 4.45 3.52 -20.87
N VAL A 218 4.10 2.25 -21.12
CA VAL A 218 4.28 1.63 -22.43
C VAL A 218 3.55 2.39 -23.53
N LEU A 219 2.27 2.74 -23.27
CA LEU A 219 1.44 3.48 -24.22
C LEU A 219 1.94 4.91 -24.44
N LEU A 220 2.41 5.56 -23.38
CA LEU A 220 3.02 6.89 -23.45
C LEU A 220 4.30 6.89 -24.28
N ASP A 221 5.23 5.97 -24.00
CA ASP A 221 6.53 5.86 -24.69
C ASP A 221 6.37 5.54 -26.18
N ARG A 222 5.25 4.90 -26.56
CA ARG A 222 4.87 4.64 -27.96
C ARG A 222 4.07 5.78 -28.61
N GLY A 223 3.81 6.87 -27.89
CA GLY A 223 3.01 7.99 -28.38
C GLY A 223 1.52 7.66 -28.62
N LEU A 224 1.01 6.62 -27.96
CA LEU A 224 -0.37 6.13 -28.11
C LEU A 224 -1.35 6.77 -27.13
N LEU A 225 -0.85 7.41 -26.08
CA LEU A 225 -1.60 8.26 -25.16
C LEU A 225 -0.84 9.59 -24.93
N PRO A 226 -1.56 10.70 -24.76
CA PRO A 226 -0.94 11.99 -24.44
C PRO A 226 -0.37 11.98 -23.03
N LYS A 227 0.73 12.75 -22.81
CA LYS A 227 1.45 12.78 -21.54
C LYS A 227 0.56 13.16 -20.34
N ASP A 228 -0.34 14.11 -20.53
CA ASP A 228 -1.23 14.63 -19.50
C ASP A 228 -2.57 13.87 -19.42
N GLY A 229 -2.73 12.80 -20.21
CA GLY A 229 -3.96 12.01 -20.30
C GLY A 229 -3.83 10.55 -19.88
N VAL A 230 -2.71 10.15 -19.25
CA VAL A 230 -2.51 8.76 -18.81
C VAL A 230 -3.28 8.49 -17.51
N SER A 231 -4.32 7.70 -17.62
CA SER A 231 -5.15 7.22 -16.51
C SER A 231 -5.59 5.78 -16.77
N MET A 232 -6.11 5.10 -15.76
CA MET A 232 -6.70 3.77 -15.96
C MET A 232 -7.83 3.81 -16.99
N GLN A 233 -8.65 4.84 -16.96
CA GLN A 233 -9.78 5.05 -17.89
C GLN A 233 -9.28 5.19 -19.33
N SER A 234 -8.25 6.00 -19.57
CA SER A 234 -7.68 6.20 -20.91
C SER A 234 -6.98 4.96 -21.44
N ILE A 235 -6.28 4.22 -20.58
CA ILE A 235 -5.68 2.93 -20.93
C ILE A 235 -6.76 1.93 -21.34
N ARG A 236 -7.86 1.81 -20.54
CA ARG A 236 -8.99 0.93 -20.86
C ARG A 236 -9.65 1.33 -22.18
N ALA A 237 -9.90 2.62 -22.38
CA ALA A 237 -10.48 3.13 -23.63
C ALA A 237 -9.60 2.79 -24.85
N TRP A 238 -8.27 2.95 -24.71
CA TRP A 238 -7.34 2.58 -25.77
C TRP A 238 -7.37 1.08 -26.09
N LEU A 239 -7.35 0.22 -25.05
CA LEU A 239 -7.45 -1.25 -25.24
C LEU A 239 -8.75 -1.63 -25.94
N ALA A 240 -9.87 -1.05 -25.56
CA ALA A 240 -11.17 -1.31 -26.17
C ALA A 240 -11.25 -0.83 -27.64
N ALA A 241 -10.59 0.29 -27.97
CA ALA A 241 -10.51 0.82 -29.34
C ALA A 241 -9.51 0.05 -30.22
N ASN A 242 -8.61 -0.77 -29.64
CA ASN A 242 -7.57 -1.49 -30.36
C ASN A 242 -7.57 -3.00 -30.02
N PRO A 243 -8.67 -3.74 -30.24
CA PRO A 243 -8.82 -5.13 -29.81
C PRO A 243 -7.73 -6.06 -30.36
N ASP A 244 -7.28 -5.84 -31.59
CA ASP A 244 -6.21 -6.64 -32.22
C ASP A 244 -4.86 -6.51 -31.55
N LYS A 245 -4.60 -5.37 -30.87
CA LYS A 245 -3.35 -5.07 -30.17
C LYS A 245 -3.47 -5.27 -28.66
N ALA A 246 -4.69 -5.34 -28.11
CA ALA A 246 -4.95 -5.31 -26.68
C ALA A 246 -4.23 -6.44 -25.93
N THR A 247 -4.35 -7.69 -26.40
CA THR A 247 -3.71 -8.85 -25.76
C THR A 247 -2.19 -8.72 -25.72
N ALA A 248 -1.58 -8.36 -26.86
CA ALA A 248 -0.13 -8.18 -26.95
C ALA A 248 0.34 -7.02 -26.05
N THR A 249 -0.45 -5.92 -26.01
CA THR A 249 -0.13 -4.76 -25.16
C THR A 249 -0.25 -5.09 -23.67
N MET A 250 -1.29 -5.81 -23.24
CA MET A 250 -1.40 -6.28 -21.85
C MET A 250 -0.27 -7.23 -21.45
N ALA A 251 0.23 -8.04 -22.39
CA ALA A 251 1.33 -8.98 -22.17
C ALA A 251 2.69 -8.29 -21.92
N GLU A 252 2.86 -7.00 -22.26
CA GLU A 252 4.05 -6.21 -21.90
C GLU A 252 4.23 -6.15 -20.37
N ASN A 253 3.14 -6.21 -19.61
CA ASN A 253 3.21 -6.47 -18.19
C ASN A 253 3.31 -7.97 -17.95
N ALA A 254 4.53 -8.50 -17.89
CA ALA A 254 4.79 -9.93 -17.69
C ALA A 254 4.31 -10.46 -16.32
N ARG A 255 4.04 -9.57 -15.36
CA ARG A 255 3.54 -9.95 -14.03
C ARG A 255 2.10 -10.45 -14.13
N TYR A 256 1.84 -11.61 -13.53
CA TYR A 256 0.52 -12.20 -13.35
C TYR A 256 0.23 -12.40 -11.87
N VAL A 257 -0.95 -11.99 -11.38
CA VAL A 257 -1.36 -12.14 -9.99
C VAL A 257 -2.27 -13.36 -9.86
N PHE A 258 -2.05 -14.16 -8.83
CA PHE A 258 -2.88 -15.27 -8.42
C PHE A 258 -3.76 -14.88 -7.25
N PHE A 259 -4.95 -15.47 -7.16
CA PHE A 259 -5.97 -15.07 -6.21
C PHE A 259 -6.31 -16.18 -5.23
N ARG A 260 -6.99 -15.81 -4.17
CA ARG A 260 -7.77 -16.69 -3.29
C ARG A 260 -9.14 -16.07 -3.09
N LEU A 261 -10.16 -16.91 -2.92
CA LEU A 261 -11.45 -16.40 -2.50
C LEU A 261 -11.38 -16.03 -1.02
N SER A 262 -11.95 -14.90 -0.66
CA SER A 262 -12.03 -14.42 0.71
C SER A 262 -13.41 -13.86 1.00
N GLU A 263 -13.83 -14.01 2.25
CA GLU A 263 -15.01 -13.41 2.83
C GLU A 263 -14.61 -12.26 3.76
N GLY A 264 -15.53 -11.37 4.10
CA GLY A 264 -15.27 -10.29 5.05
C GLY A 264 -15.57 -8.89 4.51
N ASP A 265 -15.30 -7.87 5.34
CA ASP A 265 -15.77 -6.47 5.15
C ASP A 265 -14.89 -5.63 4.22
N GLY A 266 -13.89 -6.18 3.56
CA GLY A 266 -13.00 -5.45 2.66
C GLY A 266 -11.82 -6.28 2.17
N PRO A 267 -11.05 -5.76 1.20
CA PRO A 267 -9.83 -6.39 0.76
C PRO A 267 -8.81 -6.44 1.90
N ILE A 268 -8.02 -7.52 1.95
CA ILE A 268 -7.00 -7.69 2.98
C ILE A 268 -5.69 -7.11 2.48
N GLY A 269 -5.19 -6.07 3.16
CA GLY A 269 -3.89 -5.46 2.87
C GLY A 269 -2.72 -6.32 3.31
N SER A 270 -1.52 -5.91 2.94
CA SER A 270 -0.26 -6.63 3.22
C SER A 270 0.04 -6.82 4.71
N GLN A 271 -0.57 -6.00 5.57
CA GLN A 271 -0.52 -6.19 7.03
C GLN A 271 -1.38 -7.36 7.52
N GLY A 272 -2.25 -7.91 6.68
CA GLY A 272 -3.20 -8.98 7.04
C GLY A 272 -4.50 -8.48 7.67
N VAL A 273 -4.86 -7.21 7.48
CA VAL A 273 -6.09 -6.59 7.98
C VAL A 273 -6.98 -6.11 6.84
N ALA A 274 -8.30 -6.10 7.06
CA ALA A 274 -9.23 -5.52 6.12
C ALA A 274 -9.03 -4.00 6.02
N LEU A 275 -8.88 -3.49 4.80
CA LEU A 275 -8.66 -2.08 4.51
C LEU A 275 -9.94 -1.25 4.71
N ILE A 276 -9.78 0.02 5.07
CA ILE A 276 -10.89 0.98 5.22
C ILE A 276 -10.75 2.06 4.16
N PRO A 277 -11.80 2.32 3.35
CA PRO A 277 -11.79 3.37 2.34
C PRO A 277 -11.40 4.74 2.89
N GLY A 278 -10.45 5.41 2.23
CA GLY A 278 -9.95 6.72 2.62
C GLY A 278 -9.19 6.76 3.95
N ARG A 279 -8.87 5.59 4.56
CA ARG A 279 -8.15 5.49 5.85
C ARG A 279 -6.99 4.48 5.82
N SER A 280 -6.89 3.65 4.80
CA SER A 280 -5.75 2.74 4.60
C SER A 280 -4.82 3.29 3.53
N LEU A 281 -3.51 3.14 3.76
CA LEU A 281 -2.45 3.62 2.88
C LEU A 281 -1.51 2.46 2.54
N ALA A 282 -1.23 2.28 1.25
CA ALA A 282 -0.11 1.44 0.82
C ALA A 282 1.17 2.28 0.79
N VAL A 283 2.25 1.70 1.30
CA VAL A 283 3.53 2.39 1.55
C VAL A 283 4.72 1.55 1.10
N ASP A 284 5.89 2.18 1.00
CA ASP A 284 7.15 1.45 0.95
C ASP A 284 7.51 0.96 2.36
N ARG A 285 7.39 -0.35 2.57
CA ARG A 285 7.69 -0.98 3.87
C ARG A 285 9.15 -0.88 4.30
N SER A 286 10.04 -0.54 3.38
CA SER A 286 11.46 -0.27 3.72
C SER A 286 11.64 1.05 4.44
N VAL A 287 10.64 1.95 4.36
CA VAL A 287 10.63 3.27 4.99
C VAL A 287 9.59 3.35 6.08
N MET A 288 8.34 2.97 5.75
CA MET A 288 7.18 3.17 6.62
C MET A 288 6.76 1.84 7.27
N PRO A 289 6.69 1.75 8.61
CA PRO A 289 6.25 0.55 9.29
C PRO A 289 4.74 0.32 9.07
N LEU A 290 4.38 -0.93 8.75
CA LEU A 290 2.98 -1.30 8.69
C LEU A 290 2.34 -1.22 10.09
N GLY A 291 1.16 -0.61 10.14
CA GLY A 291 0.42 -0.30 11.36
C GLY A 291 0.60 1.13 11.85
N ALA A 292 1.55 1.89 11.32
CA ALA A 292 1.75 3.28 11.73
C ALA A 292 0.63 4.20 11.22
N PRO A 293 0.08 5.08 12.08
CA PRO A 293 -0.75 6.18 11.63
C PRO A 293 0.09 7.22 10.86
N VAL A 294 -0.48 7.76 9.80
CA VAL A 294 0.18 8.68 8.87
C VAL A 294 -0.75 9.84 8.56
N TRP A 295 -0.32 11.06 8.87
CA TRP A 295 -1.03 12.26 8.44
C TRP A 295 -0.61 12.61 7.02
N LEU A 296 -1.56 12.64 6.09
CA LEU A 296 -1.36 13.05 4.70
C LEU A 296 -1.81 14.51 4.51
N ASP A 297 -0.99 15.30 3.85
CA ASP A 297 -1.31 16.64 3.32
C ASP A 297 -1.03 16.66 1.82
N ALA A 298 -2.08 16.55 1.03
CA ALA A 298 -2.05 16.52 -0.44
C ALA A 298 -3.25 17.30 -1.01
N THR A 299 -3.52 17.12 -2.29
CA THR A 299 -4.64 17.75 -3.00
C THR A 299 -5.72 16.70 -3.31
N ASP A 300 -7.00 17.11 -3.31
CA ASP A 300 -8.09 16.21 -3.71
C ASP A 300 -8.01 15.89 -5.22
N PRO A 301 -8.00 14.60 -5.60
CA PRO A 301 -7.80 14.21 -6.99
C PRO A 301 -8.95 14.60 -7.92
N LEU A 302 -10.15 14.89 -7.39
CA LEU A 302 -11.30 15.32 -8.18
C LEU A 302 -11.50 16.84 -8.19
N ASP A 303 -10.93 17.53 -7.20
CA ASP A 303 -11.03 19.00 -7.09
C ASP A 303 -9.72 19.58 -6.55
N ARG A 304 -8.84 19.99 -7.45
CA ARG A 304 -7.52 20.53 -7.10
C ARG A 304 -7.55 21.84 -6.29
N SER A 305 -8.69 22.47 -6.14
CA SER A 305 -8.87 23.61 -5.25
C SER A 305 -9.03 23.21 -3.78
N LYS A 306 -9.26 21.92 -3.51
CA LYS A 306 -9.49 21.38 -2.19
C LYS A 306 -8.29 20.58 -1.68
N PRO A 307 -7.91 20.74 -0.41
CA PRO A 307 -6.89 19.88 0.20
C PRO A 307 -7.45 18.49 0.50
N LEU A 308 -6.58 17.49 0.39
CA LEU A 308 -6.78 16.15 0.90
C LEU A 308 -5.92 15.99 2.16
N ARG A 309 -6.49 16.29 3.32
CA ARG A 309 -5.83 16.23 4.62
C ARG A 309 -6.54 15.23 5.50
N ARG A 310 -5.87 14.12 5.83
CA ARG A 310 -6.49 13.10 6.67
C ARG A 310 -5.48 12.19 7.34
N LEU A 311 -5.90 11.64 8.46
CA LEU A 311 -5.17 10.57 9.13
C LEU A 311 -5.48 9.23 8.49
N LEU A 312 -4.43 8.56 8.01
CA LEU A 312 -4.45 7.23 7.40
C LEU A 312 -3.69 6.26 8.28
N VAL A 313 -3.75 4.98 7.97
CA VAL A 313 -2.90 3.94 8.60
C VAL A 313 -2.18 3.17 7.50
N ALA A 314 -0.87 2.98 7.65
CA ALA A 314 -0.06 2.18 6.74
C ALA A 314 -0.41 0.69 6.91
N GLN A 315 -1.23 0.14 6.01
CA GLN A 315 -1.79 -1.21 6.13
C GLN A 315 -1.53 -2.08 4.91
N ASP A 316 -0.99 -1.47 3.85
CA ASP A 316 -0.76 -2.18 2.59
C ASP A 316 0.58 -1.81 1.97
N THR A 317 0.94 -2.53 0.91
CA THR A 317 2.13 -2.30 0.09
C THR A 317 1.81 -2.55 -1.37
N GLY A 318 2.51 -1.88 -2.27
CA GLY A 318 2.40 -2.14 -3.71
C GLY A 318 3.77 -2.26 -4.36
N THR A 319 3.88 -3.04 -5.44
CA THR A 319 5.16 -3.21 -6.16
C THR A 319 5.68 -1.89 -6.70
N ALA A 320 4.78 -1.01 -7.14
CA ALA A 320 5.10 0.32 -7.66
C ALA A 320 5.21 1.39 -6.56
N ILE A 321 4.91 1.04 -5.30
CA ILE A 321 4.94 1.98 -4.19
C ILE A 321 6.33 1.92 -3.56
N ARG A 322 7.25 2.72 -4.11
CA ARG A 322 8.65 2.78 -3.73
C ARG A 322 9.09 4.22 -3.50
N GLY A 323 9.90 4.42 -2.47
CA GLY A 323 10.48 5.71 -2.11
C GLY A 323 10.09 6.22 -0.74
N VAL A 324 10.81 7.23 -0.28
CA VAL A 324 10.71 7.74 1.10
C VAL A 324 9.40 8.48 1.30
N VAL A 325 9.07 9.44 0.44
CA VAL A 325 7.81 10.20 0.51
C VAL A 325 6.88 9.67 -0.58
N ARG A 326 6.24 8.52 -0.31
CA ARG A 326 5.39 7.80 -1.28
C ARG A 326 4.23 7.11 -0.57
N GLY A 327 3.02 7.28 -1.07
CA GLY A 327 1.84 6.58 -0.56
C GLY A 327 0.80 6.34 -1.66
N ASP A 328 -0.04 5.32 -1.47
CA ASP A 328 -1.15 4.97 -2.35
C ASP A 328 -2.42 4.82 -1.51
N VAL A 329 -3.38 5.71 -1.71
CA VAL A 329 -4.59 5.80 -0.86
C VAL A 329 -5.62 4.79 -1.33
N PHE A 330 -6.10 3.95 -0.40
CA PHE A 330 -7.23 3.04 -0.68
C PHE A 330 -8.55 3.81 -0.67
N TRP A 331 -9.23 3.87 -1.80
CA TRP A 331 -10.50 4.61 -1.94
C TRP A 331 -11.74 3.74 -1.73
N GLY A 332 -11.58 2.41 -1.64
CA GLY A 332 -12.72 1.49 -1.49
C GLY A 332 -13.28 1.01 -2.82
N PRO A 333 -14.51 0.48 -2.82
CA PRO A 333 -15.18 0.01 -4.02
C PRO A 333 -16.04 1.09 -4.68
N GLY A 334 -16.45 0.82 -5.92
CA GLY A 334 -17.45 1.58 -6.65
C GLY A 334 -16.89 2.66 -7.57
N PRO A 335 -17.79 3.29 -8.37
CA PRO A 335 -17.39 4.21 -9.45
C PRO A 335 -16.64 5.45 -8.95
N GLU A 336 -17.06 6.06 -7.84
CA GLU A 336 -16.39 7.23 -7.27
C GLU A 336 -14.97 6.87 -6.79
N ALA A 337 -14.81 5.71 -6.15
CA ALA A 337 -13.50 5.22 -5.74
C ALA A 337 -12.58 4.97 -6.94
N ALA A 338 -13.11 4.41 -8.03
CA ALA A 338 -12.39 4.19 -9.28
C ALA A 338 -11.97 5.51 -9.94
N ASP A 339 -12.83 6.53 -9.92
CA ASP A 339 -12.51 7.85 -10.49
C ASP A 339 -11.43 8.57 -9.67
N ARG A 340 -11.56 8.59 -8.33
CA ARG A 340 -10.53 9.11 -7.41
C ARG A 340 -9.19 8.41 -7.60
N ALA A 341 -9.19 7.09 -7.57
CA ALA A 341 -7.98 6.27 -7.72
C ALA A 341 -7.33 6.47 -9.08
N GLY A 342 -8.12 6.50 -10.15
CA GLY A 342 -7.63 6.64 -11.52
C GLY A 342 -7.04 8.01 -11.83
N ARG A 343 -7.46 9.06 -11.13
CA ARG A 343 -6.98 10.45 -11.32
C ARG A 343 -5.91 10.85 -10.32
N MET A 344 -5.80 10.16 -9.18
CA MET A 344 -4.89 10.58 -8.12
C MET A 344 -3.43 10.40 -8.52
N GLN A 345 -2.80 11.53 -8.82
CA GLN A 345 -1.37 11.66 -9.07
C GLN A 345 -0.91 13.01 -8.49
N GLU A 346 -0.96 13.09 -7.14
CA GLU A 346 -0.82 14.37 -6.45
C GLU A 346 0.53 14.47 -5.75
N ARG A 347 1.12 15.66 -5.79
CA ARG A 347 2.24 16.01 -4.92
C ARG A 347 1.70 16.29 -3.52
N GLY A 348 2.47 15.87 -2.52
CA GLY A 348 2.07 16.07 -1.14
C GLY A 348 3.16 15.72 -0.15
N ARG A 349 2.82 15.90 1.12
CA ARG A 349 3.66 15.60 2.27
C ARG A 349 2.98 14.61 3.18
N TYR A 350 3.75 13.87 3.94
CA TYR A 350 3.17 13.07 4.99
C TYR A 350 4.02 13.05 6.25
N TYR A 351 3.35 12.76 7.35
CA TYR A 351 3.93 12.75 8.69
C TYR A 351 3.59 11.41 9.34
N VAL A 352 4.60 10.70 9.82
CA VAL A 352 4.38 9.46 10.55
C VAL A 352 4.13 9.78 12.02
N LEU A 353 3.18 9.09 12.63
CA LEU A 353 2.94 9.14 14.05
C LEU A 353 3.56 7.91 14.71
N LEU A 354 4.51 8.13 15.61
CA LEU A 354 5.18 7.08 16.38
C LEU A 354 4.79 7.17 17.86
N PRO A 355 4.71 6.06 18.59
CA PRO A 355 4.46 6.10 20.02
C PRO A 355 5.43 7.05 20.72
N LYS A 356 4.93 7.83 21.71
CA LYS A 356 5.79 8.69 22.51
C LYS A 356 6.90 7.88 23.17
N GLY A 357 8.14 8.36 23.09
CA GLY A 357 9.34 7.65 23.52
C GLY A 357 10.07 6.90 22.41
N VAL A 358 9.45 6.72 21.23
CA VAL A 358 10.14 6.23 20.02
C VAL A 358 10.71 7.41 19.25
N ASP A 359 12.03 7.43 19.10
CA ASP A 359 12.72 8.44 18.30
C ASP A 359 13.33 7.77 17.05
N PRO A 360 12.83 8.10 15.84
CA PRO A 360 13.31 7.50 14.60
C PRO A 360 14.72 7.96 14.20
N THR A 361 15.26 8.98 14.88
CA THR A 361 16.62 9.52 14.61
C THR A 361 17.69 8.75 15.39
N LEU A 362 17.31 8.01 16.43
CA LEU A 362 18.24 7.23 17.24
C LEU A 362 18.51 5.86 16.60
N ALA A 363 19.77 5.64 16.22
CA ALA A 363 20.24 4.34 15.77
C ALA A 363 20.11 3.31 16.90
N ARG A 364 19.32 2.24 16.71
CA ARG A 364 19.36 1.09 17.62
C ARG A 364 20.44 0.13 17.11
N PRO A 365 21.31 -0.40 17.99
CA PRO A 365 22.24 -1.46 17.60
C PRO A 365 21.44 -2.65 17.05
N ARG A 366 21.91 -3.24 15.95
CA ARG A 366 21.37 -4.53 15.50
C ARG A 366 21.67 -5.55 16.57
N SER A 367 20.65 -6.17 17.13
CA SER A 367 20.77 -7.34 18.01
C SER A 367 21.17 -8.55 17.20
#